data_f1407d58a9a24a228db273e2ad60863f
#
_entry.id   f1407d58a9a24a228db273e2ad60863f
#
_cell.length_a   1.000
_cell.length_b   1.000
_cell.length_c   1.000
_cell.angle_alpha   90.00
_cell.angle_beta   90.00
_cell.angle_gamma   90.00
#
_symmetry.space_group_name_H-M   'P 1'
#
loop_
_entity.id
_entity.type
_entity.pdbx_description
1 polymer ?
#
loop_
_entity_poly.entity_id
_entity_poly.type
_entity_poly.pdbx_seq_one_letter_code
_entity_poly.pdbx_strand_id
1 'polypeptide(L)'
;MEHQNSQSASYAAAGVDITAGYRAVELMKKHIARTKNEGCLDDVGGFGGCFGLPMASMEEPVLVSGTDGVGTKLRIAQLLDKHDTIGIDCVAMCVNDVICCGARPLFFLDYIACGKNIPEKIAQIVAGVAEGCVQSGSALIGGETAEHPGMMAEDDYDLAGFSVGIVDKKKIIDNSRMAPGDVVIALASTGVHSNGFSLVRKVFDVENNPALMKPNDFLGGKSIAETLLTPTKIYVRSILALLEQVDVKGISHITGGGFYENIPRSIPDGLCAEIDRSAIRILPIFQLIAETGSIPQRDMFNTFNMGVGMSVVVPASQAEKALEILTAQGEDAYVIGTIVQGEEKVILK
;
A
#
# COMPACT_ATOMS: atom_id res chain seq x y z
N MET A 1 -12.55 -33.65 6.74
CA MET A 1 -11.71 -34.85 6.56
C MET A 1 -10.50 -34.65 7.45
N GLU A 2 -10.26 -35.58 8.36
CA GLU A 2 -9.08 -35.53 9.23
C GLU A 2 -7.85 -35.77 8.38
N HIS A 3 -6.91 -34.81 8.40
CA HIS A 3 -5.66 -34.85 7.63
C HIS A 3 -4.62 -35.83 8.24
N GLN A 4 -5.08 -36.97 8.79
CA GLN A 4 -4.23 -37.96 9.47
C GLN A 4 -3.15 -38.57 8.56
N ASN A 5 -3.32 -38.53 7.25
CA ASN A 5 -2.37 -39.12 6.29
C ASN A 5 -1.25 -38.16 5.84
N SER A 6 -1.25 -36.89 6.25
CA SER A 6 -0.27 -35.88 5.83
C SER A 6 0.77 -35.56 6.90
N GLN A 7 0.76 -36.27 8.03
CA GLN A 7 1.78 -36.12 9.08
C GLN A 7 3.08 -36.83 8.67
N SER A 8 4.19 -36.11 8.68
CA SER A 8 5.52 -36.65 8.45
C SER A 8 6.42 -36.31 9.64
N ALA A 9 6.77 -37.33 10.43
CA ALA A 9 7.69 -37.17 11.55
C ALA A 9 9.08 -36.67 11.11
N SER A 10 9.53 -37.08 9.91
CA SER A 10 10.79 -36.63 9.34
C SER A 10 10.73 -35.13 8.95
N TYR A 11 9.58 -34.67 8.47
CA TYR A 11 9.40 -33.25 8.09
C TYR A 11 9.29 -32.35 9.33
N ALA A 12 8.59 -32.83 10.37
CA ALA A 12 8.54 -32.16 11.67
C ALA A 12 9.92 -32.10 12.35
N ALA A 13 10.72 -33.18 12.25
CA ALA A 13 12.10 -33.18 12.74
C ALA A 13 13.03 -32.20 11.97
N ALA A 14 12.68 -31.84 10.73
CA ALA A 14 13.35 -30.81 9.93
C ALA A 14 12.84 -29.39 10.22
N GLY A 15 11.91 -29.20 11.16
CA GLY A 15 11.41 -27.90 11.60
C GLY A 15 10.14 -27.41 10.89
N VAL A 16 9.47 -28.26 10.09
CA VAL A 16 8.24 -27.89 9.37
C VAL A 16 7.02 -28.56 9.99
N ASP A 17 6.05 -27.75 10.49
CA ASP A 17 4.81 -28.27 11.09
C ASP A 17 3.61 -28.12 10.13
N ILE A 18 3.33 -29.20 9.40
CA ILE A 18 2.19 -29.27 8.48
C ILE A 18 0.84 -29.03 9.21
N THR A 19 0.73 -29.45 10.48
CA THR A 19 -0.53 -29.30 11.25
C THR A 19 -0.77 -27.84 11.61
N ALA A 20 0.27 -27.06 11.87
CA ALA A 20 0.19 -25.63 12.05
C ALA A 20 -0.31 -24.94 10.76
N GLY A 21 0.15 -25.38 9.59
CA GLY A 21 -0.33 -24.90 8.30
C GLY A 21 -1.84 -25.09 8.14
N TYR A 22 -2.38 -26.28 8.40
CA TYR A 22 -3.83 -26.53 8.33
C TYR A 22 -4.63 -25.69 9.32
N ARG A 23 -4.12 -25.50 10.53
CA ARG A 23 -4.76 -24.65 11.54
C ARG A 23 -4.77 -23.19 11.11
N ALA A 24 -3.67 -22.68 10.57
CA ALA A 24 -3.60 -21.33 10.03
C ALA A 24 -4.67 -21.11 8.94
N VAL A 25 -4.76 -22.01 7.96
CA VAL A 25 -5.77 -21.96 6.89
C VAL A 25 -7.19 -21.93 7.48
N GLU A 26 -7.50 -22.76 8.49
CA GLU A 26 -8.83 -22.77 9.11
C GLU A 26 -9.15 -21.41 9.77
N LEU A 27 -8.19 -20.82 10.47
CA LEU A 27 -8.36 -19.51 11.11
C LEU A 27 -8.54 -18.37 10.10
N MET A 28 -7.92 -18.48 8.90
CA MET A 28 -7.98 -17.46 7.85
C MET A 28 -9.32 -17.47 7.07
N LYS A 29 -10.01 -18.60 6.94
CA LYS A 29 -11.20 -18.76 6.08
C LYS A 29 -12.26 -17.67 6.26
N LYS A 30 -12.56 -17.28 7.50
CA LYS A 30 -13.56 -16.23 7.80
C LYS A 30 -13.14 -14.85 7.28
N HIS A 31 -11.86 -14.56 7.25
CA HIS A 31 -11.32 -13.29 6.74
C HIS A 31 -11.33 -13.26 5.22
N ILE A 32 -10.88 -14.35 4.59
CA ILE A 32 -10.87 -14.52 3.14
C ILE A 32 -12.30 -14.45 2.57
N ALA A 33 -13.26 -15.08 3.22
CA ALA A 33 -14.65 -15.06 2.78
C ALA A 33 -15.24 -13.65 2.65
N ARG A 34 -14.77 -12.67 3.42
CA ARG A 34 -15.20 -11.26 3.32
C ARG A 34 -14.79 -10.58 2.03
N THR A 35 -13.76 -11.09 1.36
CA THR A 35 -13.21 -10.51 0.13
C THR A 35 -13.88 -11.05 -1.13
N LYS A 36 -14.69 -12.11 -1.03
CA LYS A 36 -15.33 -12.73 -2.20
C LYS A 36 -16.24 -11.75 -2.92
N ASN A 37 -16.11 -11.76 -4.23
CA ASN A 37 -16.97 -11.02 -5.14
C ASN A 37 -17.44 -11.93 -6.30
N GLU A 38 -18.23 -11.40 -7.22
CA GLU A 38 -18.81 -12.15 -8.34
C GLU A 38 -17.79 -12.74 -9.32
N GLY A 39 -16.53 -12.27 -9.30
CA GLY A 39 -15.46 -12.81 -10.13
C GLY A 39 -14.83 -14.08 -9.56
N CYS A 40 -15.03 -14.41 -8.28
CA CYS A 40 -14.46 -15.60 -7.66
C CYS A 40 -15.20 -16.84 -8.13
N LEU A 41 -14.52 -17.76 -8.80
CA LEU A 41 -15.10 -19.00 -9.33
C LEU A 41 -14.94 -20.19 -8.38
N ASP A 42 -13.90 -20.16 -7.52
CA ASP A 42 -13.53 -21.24 -6.62
C ASP A 42 -13.40 -20.74 -5.18
N ASP A 43 -13.38 -21.71 -4.25
CA ASP A 43 -12.94 -21.48 -2.88
C ASP A 43 -11.43 -21.60 -2.78
N VAL A 44 -10.83 -20.88 -1.81
CA VAL A 44 -9.39 -20.97 -1.54
C VAL A 44 -9.01 -22.37 -1.06
N GLY A 45 -7.92 -22.93 -1.57
CA GLY A 45 -7.42 -24.26 -1.19
C GLY A 45 -7.16 -25.21 -2.38
N GLY A 46 -7.42 -24.78 -3.61
CA GLY A 46 -6.98 -25.47 -4.83
C GLY A 46 -5.53 -25.15 -5.19
N PHE A 47 -5.04 -25.70 -6.33
CA PHE A 47 -3.70 -25.39 -6.86
C PHE A 47 -3.57 -23.95 -7.36
N GLY A 48 -4.67 -23.28 -7.67
CA GLY A 48 -4.70 -21.88 -8.11
C GLY A 48 -6.07 -21.27 -7.87
N GLY A 49 -6.11 -19.94 -7.78
CA GLY A 49 -7.37 -19.18 -7.71
C GLY A 49 -7.90 -18.86 -9.10
N CYS A 50 -9.15 -19.21 -9.38
CA CYS A 50 -9.81 -18.90 -10.63
C CYS A 50 -10.65 -17.63 -10.48
N PHE A 51 -10.49 -16.69 -11.43
CA PHE A 51 -11.22 -15.42 -11.41
C PHE A 51 -11.81 -15.10 -12.78
N GLY A 52 -13.12 -14.88 -12.82
CA GLY A 52 -13.85 -14.48 -14.03
C GLY A 52 -13.64 -13.00 -14.35
N LEU A 53 -13.24 -12.70 -15.59
CA LEU A 53 -13.02 -11.33 -16.02
C LEU A 53 -14.36 -10.62 -16.37
N PRO A 54 -14.58 -9.38 -15.93
CA PRO A 54 -15.79 -8.60 -16.23
C PRO A 54 -15.72 -7.98 -17.63
N MET A 55 -15.82 -8.80 -18.68
CA MET A 55 -15.61 -8.41 -20.07
C MET A 55 -16.76 -7.60 -20.69
N ALA A 56 -17.98 -7.69 -20.15
CA ALA A 56 -19.19 -7.18 -20.79
C ALA A 56 -19.21 -5.66 -21.02
N SER A 57 -18.41 -4.89 -20.27
CA SER A 57 -18.37 -3.41 -20.35
C SER A 57 -17.07 -2.87 -20.96
N MET A 58 -16.24 -3.72 -21.58
CA MET A 58 -14.92 -3.35 -22.10
C MET A 58 -14.81 -3.68 -23.58
N GLU A 59 -14.19 -2.76 -24.35
CA GLU A 59 -13.93 -2.96 -25.77
C GLU A 59 -12.58 -3.66 -25.98
N GLU A 60 -11.54 -3.19 -25.31
CA GLU A 60 -10.18 -3.75 -25.38
C GLU A 60 -9.59 -3.86 -23.96
N PRO A 61 -9.91 -4.95 -23.22
CA PRO A 61 -9.47 -5.10 -21.83
C PRO A 61 -7.95 -5.31 -21.72
N VAL A 62 -7.31 -4.59 -20.80
CA VAL A 62 -5.89 -4.69 -20.48
C VAL A 62 -5.76 -5.05 -19.01
N LEU A 63 -4.93 -6.06 -18.70
CA LEU A 63 -4.57 -6.41 -17.35
C LEU A 63 -3.38 -5.56 -16.91
N VAL A 64 -3.45 -5.06 -15.68
CA VAL A 64 -2.38 -4.33 -15.00
C VAL A 64 -2.03 -5.10 -13.72
N SER A 65 -0.76 -5.34 -13.49
CA SER A 65 -0.31 -6.06 -12.30
C SER A 65 0.70 -5.24 -11.52
N GLY A 66 0.68 -5.40 -10.20
CA GLY A 66 1.64 -4.82 -9.27
C GLY A 66 2.03 -5.85 -8.22
N THR A 67 3.30 -5.87 -7.85
CA THR A 67 3.82 -6.69 -6.76
C THR A 67 4.70 -5.83 -5.86
N ASP A 68 4.54 -5.97 -4.56
CA ASP A 68 5.33 -5.26 -3.56
C ASP A 68 5.26 -6.01 -2.23
N GLY A 69 6.11 -5.61 -1.28
CA GLY A 69 6.13 -6.11 0.08
C GLY A 69 5.90 -5.00 1.11
N VAL A 70 5.85 -5.40 2.39
CA VAL A 70 5.75 -4.45 3.50
C VAL A 70 7.10 -3.81 3.82
N GLY A 71 8.17 -4.55 3.61
CA GLY A 71 9.52 -4.11 3.95
C GLY A 71 9.78 -4.03 5.45
N THR A 72 10.75 -3.23 5.85
CA THR A 72 11.25 -3.23 7.24
C THR A 72 10.31 -2.62 8.28
N LYS A 73 9.13 -2.12 7.88
CA LYS A 73 8.02 -1.78 8.80
C LYS A 73 7.57 -3.00 9.63
N LEU A 74 7.75 -4.21 9.10
CA LEU A 74 7.46 -5.47 9.82
C LEU A 74 8.12 -5.50 11.21
N ARG A 75 9.29 -4.86 11.36
CA ARG A 75 9.98 -4.79 12.64
C ARG A 75 9.19 -4.02 13.70
N ILE A 76 8.40 -3.03 13.31
CA ILE A 76 7.51 -2.31 14.22
C ILE A 76 6.34 -3.22 14.66
N ALA A 77 5.79 -4.00 13.72
CA ALA A 77 4.74 -4.97 14.03
C ALA A 77 5.23 -6.05 15.03
N GLN A 78 6.46 -6.53 14.84
CA GLN A 78 7.10 -7.48 15.76
C GLN A 78 7.34 -6.87 17.14
N LEU A 79 7.81 -5.62 17.20
CA LEU A 79 8.04 -4.90 18.47
C LEU A 79 6.74 -4.74 19.28
N LEU A 80 5.62 -4.49 18.60
CA LEU A 80 4.30 -4.30 19.21
C LEU A 80 3.53 -5.61 19.40
N ASP A 81 4.04 -6.73 18.90
CA ASP A 81 3.31 -8.01 18.75
C ASP A 81 1.91 -7.80 18.15
N LYS A 82 1.84 -6.94 17.11
CA LYS A 82 0.62 -6.55 16.42
C LYS A 82 0.77 -6.75 14.92
N HIS A 83 0.10 -7.77 14.39
CA HIS A 83 0.29 -8.26 13.03
C HIS A 83 -0.92 -8.08 12.11
N ASP A 84 -2.03 -7.56 12.63
CA ASP A 84 -3.30 -7.42 11.92
C ASP A 84 -3.39 -6.21 10.98
N THR A 85 -2.39 -5.34 10.97
CA THR A 85 -2.38 -4.11 10.17
C THR A 85 -1.43 -4.14 8.98
N ILE A 86 -0.32 -4.88 9.07
CA ILE A 86 0.72 -4.88 8.01
C ILE A 86 0.26 -5.57 6.72
N GLY A 87 -0.77 -6.42 6.79
CA GLY A 87 -1.42 -6.96 5.60
C GLY A 87 -2.12 -5.88 4.78
N ILE A 88 -2.67 -4.84 5.44
CA ILE A 88 -3.23 -3.67 4.75
C ILE A 88 -2.13 -2.93 4.00
N ASP A 89 -0.95 -2.77 4.61
CA ASP A 89 0.22 -2.15 3.95
C ASP A 89 0.60 -2.91 2.67
N CYS A 90 0.70 -4.24 2.75
CA CYS A 90 1.04 -5.08 1.61
C CYS A 90 0.05 -4.90 0.44
N VAL A 91 -1.25 -4.95 0.73
CA VAL A 91 -2.28 -4.74 -0.29
C VAL A 91 -2.22 -3.32 -0.85
N ALA A 92 -2.11 -2.32 0.02
CA ALA A 92 -2.07 -0.91 -0.38
C ALA A 92 -0.92 -0.61 -1.34
N MET A 93 0.28 -1.13 -1.06
CA MET A 93 1.45 -0.92 -1.93
C MET A 93 1.20 -1.44 -3.35
N CYS A 94 0.55 -2.59 -3.50
CA CYS A 94 0.24 -3.17 -4.79
C CYS A 94 -0.94 -2.48 -5.50
N VAL A 95 -2.08 -2.29 -4.81
CA VAL A 95 -3.31 -1.80 -5.45
C VAL A 95 -3.28 -0.30 -5.75
N ASN A 96 -2.54 0.48 -4.96
CA ASN A 96 -2.34 1.90 -5.25
C ASN A 96 -1.50 2.12 -6.51
N ASP A 97 -0.54 1.24 -6.81
CA ASP A 97 0.21 1.28 -8.06
C ASP A 97 -0.67 0.87 -9.26
N VAL A 98 -1.49 -0.16 -9.09
CA VAL A 98 -2.44 -0.61 -10.12
C VAL A 98 -3.42 0.51 -10.48
N ILE A 99 -3.97 1.22 -9.50
CA ILE A 99 -4.91 2.32 -9.76
C ILE A 99 -4.24 3.55 -10.40
N CYS A 100 -2.92 3.75 -10.24
CA CYS A 100 -2.19 4.81 -10.93
C CYS A 100 -2.25 4.67 -12.46
N CYS A 101 -2.45 3.45 -12.98
CA CYS A 101 -2.69 3.20 -14.40
C CYS A 101 -4.17 3.37 -14.81
N GLY A 102 -5.07 3.68 -13.88
CA GLY A 102 -6.52 3.72 -14.10
C GLY A 102 -7.20 2.35 -14.02
N ALA A 103 -6.47 1.31 -13.62
CA ALA A 103 -6.98 -0.05 -13.54
C ALA A 103 -7.69 -0.33 -12.20
N ARG A 104 -8.87 -0.96 -12.27
CA ARG A 104 -9.58 -1.45 -11.10
C ARG A 104 -8.97 -2.76 -10.64
N PRO A 105 -8.46 -2.88 -9.39
CA PRO A 105 -8.00 -4.15 -8.84
C PRO A 105 -9.11 -5.20 -8.86
N LEU A 106 -8.78 -6.43 -9.27
CA LEU A 106 -9.69 -7.56 -9.36
C LEU A 106 -9.44 -8.55 -8.23
N PHE A 107 -8.20 -9.00 -8.12
CA PHE A 107 -7.81 -9.97 -7.11
C PHE A 107 -6.39 -9.75 -6.61
N PHE A 108 -6.12 -10.41 -5.50
CA PHE A 108 -4.85 -10.34 -4.78
C PHE A 108 -4.38 -11.75 -4.40
N LEU A 109 -3.07 -11.93 -4.37
CA LEU A 109 -2.38 -13.10 -3.82
C LEU A 109 -1.33 -12.60 -2.85
N ASP A 110 -1.13 -13.31 -1.73
CA ASP A 110 -0.04 -13.03 -0.78
C ASP A 110 0.98 -14.17 -0.74
N TYR A 111 2.20 -13.82 -0.33
CA TYR A 111 3.25 -14.77 0.01
C TYR A 111 3.83 -14.41 1.38
N ILE A 112 3.73 -15.33 2.31
CA ILE A 112 4.28 -15.19 3.66
C ILE A 112 5.43 -16.17 3.82
N ALA A 113 6.66 -15.67 3.93
CA ALA A 113 7.82 -16.43 4.36
C ALA A 113 7.98 -16.25 5.87
N CYS A 114 8.13 -17.32 6.64
CA CYS A 114 8.31 -17.22 8.09
C CYS A 114 9.35 -18.22 8.60
N GLY A 115 10.01 -17.90 9.71
CA GLY A 115 10.93 -18.83 10.36
C GLY A 115 10.20 -20.01 10.97
N LYS A 116 9.00 -19.74 11.53
CA LYS A 116 8.10 -20.74 12.10
C LYS A 116 6.64 -20.33 11.85
N ASN A 117 5.83 -21.28 11.43
CA ASN A 117 4.41 -21.06 11.26
C ASN A 117 3.70 -21.06 12.62
N ILE A 118 3.38 -19.87 13.12
CA ILE A 118 2.54 -19.66 14.31
C ILE A 118 1.13 -19.33 13.81
N PRO A 119 0.17 -20.28 13.86
CA PRO A 119 -1.12 -20.16 13.17
C PRO A 119 -1.90 -18.88 13.50
N GLU A 120 -1.88 -18.45 14.75
CA GLU A 120 -2.56 -17.25 15.20
C GLU A 120 -1.92 -15.97 14.64
N LYS A 121 -0.59 -15.92 14.53
CA LYS A 121 0.16 -14.81 13.94
C LYS A 121 -0.12 -14.74 12.42
N ILE A 122 -0.02 -15.87 11.73
CA ILE A 122 -0.33 -15.95 10.29
C ILE A 122 -1.78 -15.52 10.03
N ALA A 123 -2.73 -15.97 10.84
CA ALA A 123 -4.13 -15.56 10.71
C ALA A 123 -4.34 -14.05 10.91
N GLN A 124 -3.60 -13.40 11.81
CA GLN A 124 -3.64 -11.94 11.96
C GLN A 124 -3.09 -11.24 10.71
N ILE A 125 -1.96 -11.70 10.17
CA ILE A 125 -1.38 -11.14 8.94
C ILE A 125 -2.40 -11.21 7.79
N VAL A 126 -2.99 -12.39 7.57
CA VAL A 126 -3.98 -12.59 6.50
C VAL A 126 -5.30 -11.84 6.79
N ALA A 127 -5.66 -11.62 8.06
CA ALA A 127 -6.78 -10.74 8.40
C ALA A 127 -6.54 -9.31 7.90
N GLY A 128 -5.31 -8.79 8.04
CA GLY A 128 -4.91 -7.51 7.49
C GLY A 128 -4.92 -7.50 5.96
N VAL A 129 -4.43 -8.55 5.30
CA VAL A 129 -4.49 -8.68 3.83
C VAL A 129 -5.95 -8.67 3.36
N ALA A 130 -6.81 -9.47 4.00
CA ALA A 130 -8.23 -9.49 3.67
C ALA A 130 -8.91 -8.14 3.87
N GLU A 131 -8.57 -7.40 4.94
CA GLU A 131 -9.08 -6.04 5.16
C GLU A 131 -8.66 -5.09 4.04
N GLY A 132 -7.39 -5.12 3.63
CA GLY A 132 -6.90 -4.34 2.49
C GLY A 132 -7.63 -4.70 1.19
N CYS A 133 -7.89 -5.97 0.95
CA CYS A 133 -8.70 -6.44 -0.18
C CYS A 133 -10.14 -5.91 -0.13
N VAL A 134 -10.78 -5.92 1.03
CA VAL A 134 -12.13 -5.34 1.21
C VAL A 134 -12.11 -3.83 0.92
N GLN A 135 -11.10 -3.10 1.39
CA GLN A 135 -10.98 -1.66 1.14
C GLN A 135 -10.77 -1.35 -0.34
N SER A 136 -9.95 -2.12 -1.05
CA SER A 136 -9.70 -1.96 -2.49
C SER A 136 -10.80 -2.52 -3.39
N GLY A 137 -11.71 -3.36 -2.85
CA GLY A 137 -12.72 -4.07 -3.63
C GLY A 137 -12.18 -5.25 -4.42
N SER A 138 -10.95 -5.70 -4.14
CA SER A 138 -10.34 -6.90 -4.73
C SER A 138 -10.66 -8.15 -3.92
N ALA A 139 -10.54 -9.32 -4.54
CA ALA A 139 -10.73 -10.60 -3.87
C ALA A 139 -9.38 -11.24 -3.53
N LEU A 140 -9.23 -11.74 -2.31
CA LEU A 140 -8.11 -12.60 -1.94
C LEU A 140 -8.43 -14.02 -2.41
N ILE A 141 -7.83 -14.45 -3.54
CA ILE A 141 -8.18 -15.72 -4.20
C ILE A 141 -7.18 -16.85 -3.97
N GLY A 142 -6.06 -16.56 -3.28
CA GLY A 142 -5.03 -17.54 -2.97
C GLY A 142 -3.86 -16.87 -2.27
N GLY A 143 -2.87 -17.66 -1.96
CA GLY A 143 -1.64 -17.22 -1.33
C GLY A 143 -0.79 -18.42 -0.93
N GLU A 144 0.37 -18.17 -0.33
CA GLU A 144 1.30 -19.18 0.13
C GLU A 144 1.87 -18.79 1.50
N THR A 145 2.05 -19.77 2.37
CA THR A 145 2.81 -19.61 3.61
C THR A 145 3.91 -20.66 3.65
N ALA A 146 5.16 -20.23 3.65
CA ALA A 146 6.33 -21.11 3.63
C ALA A 146 7.17 -20.93 4.89
N GLU A 147 7.45 -22.04 5.57
CA GLU A 147 8.41 -22.07 6.67
C GLU A 147 9.84 -22.18 6.15
N HIS A 148 10.74 -21.36 6.69
CA HIS A 148 12.16 -21.31 6.34
C HIS A 148 13.05 -21.57 7.56
N PRO A 149 12.94 -22.77 8.18
CA PRO A 149 13.71 -23.11 9.38
C PRO A 149 15.20 -23.05 9.09
N GLY A 150 15.95 -22.39 9.97
CA GLY A 150 17.39 -22.20 9.82
C GLY A 150 17.83 -21.10 8.84
N MET A 151 16.92 -20.55 8.04
CA MET A 151 17.16 -19.38 7.18
C MET A 151 16.63 -18.09 7.80
N MET A 152 15.51 -18.18 8.51
CA MET A 152 14.90 -17.07 9.24
C MET A 152 14.84 -17.41 10.73
N ALA A 153 14.91 -16.40 11.60
CA ALA A 153 14.63 -16.60 13.02
C ALA A 153 13.17 -17.03 13.23
N GLU A 154 12.87 -17.77 14.30
CA GLU A 154 11.53 -18.33 14.52
C GLU A 154 10.42 -17.27 14.54
N ASP A 155 10.70 -16.08 15.06
CA ASP A 155 9.75 -14.99 15.15
C ASP A 155 9.71 -14.09 13.91
N ASP A 156 10.66 -14.25 12.99
CA ASP A 156 10.75 -13.41 11.79
C ASP A 156 9.82 -13.93 10.69
N TYR A 157 9.33 -12.99 9.92
CA TYR A 157 8.56 -13.25 8.70
C TYR A 157 8.73 -12.10 7.71
N ASP A 158 8.46 -12.40 6.45
CA ASP A 158 8.30 -11.42 5.38
C ASP A 158 6.94 -11.60 4.71
N LEU A 159 6.40 -10.51 4.17
CA LEU A 159 5.10 -10.48 3.52
C LEU A 159 5.21 -9.71 2.22
N ALA A 160 4.88 -10.38 1.14
CA ALA A 160 4.74 -9.79 -0.19
C ALA A 160 3.37 -10.10 -0.79
N GLY A 161 2.96 -9.28 -1.74
CA GLY A 161 1.69 -9.43 -2.43
C GLY A 161 1.79 -9.22 -3.93
N PHE A 162 0.76 -9.69 -4.61
CA PHE A 162 0.59 -9.53 -6.04
C PHE A 162 -0.87 -9.20 -6.34
N SER A 163 -1.09 -8.07 -6.98
CA SER A 163 -2.41 -7.60 -7.41
C SER A 163 -2.52 -7.66 -8.92
N VAL A 164 -3.70 -8.03 -9.39
CA VAL A 164 -4.09 -7.90 -10.81
C VAL A 164 -5.33 -7.02 -10.89
N GLY A 165 -5.27 -6.02 -11.72
CA GLY A 165 -6.38 -5.14 -12.08
C GLY A 165 -6.69 -5.18 -13.56
N ILE A 166 -7.78 -4.53 -13.95
CA ILE A 166 -8.25 -4.45 -15.33
C ILE A 166 -8.65 -3.03 -15.67
N VAL A 167 -8.37 -2.62 -16.90
CA VAL A 167 -8.78 -1.35 -17.48
C VAL A 167 -9.09 -1.51 -18.96
N ASP A 168 -10.04 -0.75 -19.49
CA ASP A 168 -10.20 -0.65 -20.95
C ASP A 168 -9.01 0.16 -21.49
N LYS A 169 -8.36 -0.29 -22.57
CA LYS A 169 -7.17 0.33 -23.15
C LYS A 169 -7.32 1.83 -23.36
N LYS A 170 -8.49 2.29 -23.80
CA LYS A 170 -8.79 3.72 -24.01
C LYS A 170 -8.93 4.53 -22.71
N LYS A 171 -9.03 3.87 -21.55
CA LYS A 171 -9.15 4.47 -20.22
C LYS A 171 -7.86 4.40 -19.41
N ILE A 172 -6.80 3.83 -19.98
CA ILE A 172 -5.47 3.89 -19.35
C ILE A 172 -5.10 5.36 -19.16
N ILE A 173 -4.58 5.72 -17.99
CA ILE A 173 -4.14 7.09 -17.70
C ILE A 173 -3.05 7.47 -18.70
N ASP A 174 -3.33 8.53 -19.46
CA ASP A 174 -2.47 9.04 -20.51
C ASP A 174 -1.99 10.45 -20.15
N ASN A 175 -0.72 10.57 -19.77
CA ASN A 175 -0.11 11.84 -19.40
C ASN A 175 0.24 12.73 -20.62
N SER A 176 0.14 12.23 -21.85
CA SER A 176 0.42 13.02 -23.07
C SER A 176 -0.55 14.20 -23.24
N ARG A 177 -1.71 14.14 -22.60
CA ARG A 177 -2.73 15.22 -22.60
C ARG A 177 -2.49 16.27 -21.51
N MET A 178 -1.47 16.12 -20.68
CA MET A 178 -1.12 17.08 -19.63
C MET A 178 -0.62 18.40 -20.27
N ALA A 179 -0.99 19.53 -19.69
CA ALA A 179 -0.66 20.84 -20.23
C ALA A 179 -0.30 21.83 -19.10
N PRO A 180 0.48 22.87 -19.41
CA PRO A 180 0.69 23.96 -18.46
C PRO A 180 -0.65 24.56 -17.99
N GLY A 181 -0.75 24.82 -16.69
CA GLY A 181 -1.97 25.27 -16.03
C GLY A 181 -2.84 24.14 -15.45
N ASP A 182 -2.55 22.87 -15.74
CA ASP A 182 -3.18 21.77 -15.01
C ASP A 182 -2.80 21.82 -13.54
N VAL A 183 -3.68 21.33 -12.66
CA VAL A 183 -3.55 21.45 -11.21
C VAL A 183 -3.12 20.12 -10.60
N VAL A 184 -2.19 20.18 -9.66
CA VAL A 184 -1.75 19.01 -8.86
C VAL A 184 -2.51 19.03 -7.54
N ILE A 185 -3.32 17.99 -7.31
CA ILE A 185 -4.07 17.76 -6.08
C ILE A 185 -3.40 16.65 -5.28
N ALA A 186 -3.16 16.90 -4.00
CA ALA A 186 -2.71 15.90 -3.04
C ALA A 186 -3.88 15.19 -2.39
N LEU A 187 -3.73 13.90 -2.11
CA LEU A 187 -4.54 13.11 -1.21
C LEU A 187 -3.68 12.79 0.03
N ALA A 188 -4.16 13.19 1.20
CA ALA A 188 -3.40 13.03 2.43
C ALA A 188 -3.07 11.57 2.75
N SER A 189 -1.86 11.35 3.27
CA SER A 189 -1.46 10.07 3.85
C SER A 189 -1.96 9.92 5.29
N THR A 190 -1.95 8.68 5.77
CA THR A 190 -2.28 8.35 7.17
C THR A 190 -1.05 8.35 8.09
N GLY A 191 0.12 8.54 7.54
CA GLY A 191 1.40 8.47 8.24
C GLY A 191 2.55 8.18 7.28
N VAL A 192 3.56 7.49 7.79
CA VAL A 192 4.76 7.12 7.01
C VAL A 192 4.43 6.12 5.88
N HIS A 193 3.29 5.46 5.97
CA HIS A 193 2.89 4.36 5.11
C HIS A 193 3.82 3.14 5.27
N SER A 194 4.41 2.63 4.18
CA SER A 194 5.27 1.46 4.23
C SER A 194 6.67 1.71 3.63
N ASN A 195 7.08 2.97 3.51
CA ASN A 195 8.36 3.35 2.90
C ASN A 195 9.27 4.14 3.85
N GLY A 196 10.59 4.05 3.64
CA GLY A 196 11.56 4.79 4.45
C GLY A 196 11.86 4.15 5.82
N PHE A 197 11.34 2.97 6.12
CA PHE A 197 11.47 2.35 7.45
C PHE A 197 12.89 1.93 7.82
N SER A 198 13.78 1.69 6.88
CA SER A 198 15.21 1.50 7.20
C SER A 198 15.82 2.74 7.86
N LEU A 199 15.45 3.94 7.36
CA LEU A 199 15.87 5.21 7.97
C LEU A 199 15.17 5.45 9.31
N VAL A 200 13.85 5.22 9.38
CA VAL A 200 13.06 5.31 10.63
C VAL A 200 13.66 4.45 11.74
N ARG A 201 13.98 3.19 11.44
CA ARG A 201 14.59 2.27 12.41
C ARG A 201 15.92 2.76 12.92
N LYS A 202 16.75 3.32 12.04
CA LYS A 202 18.05 3.92 12.42
C LYS A 202 17.86 5.17 13.28
N VAL A 203 16.96 6.07 12.89
CA VAL A 203 16.72 7.36 13.57
C VAL A 203 16.24 7.13 15.00
N PHE A 204 15.33 6.20 15.19
CA PHE A 204 14.72 5.94 16.50
C PHE A 204 15.40 4.82 17.29
N ASP A 205 16.42 4.17 16.75
CA ASP A 205 17.07 2.98 17.34
C ASP A 205 16.02 1.93 17.79
N VAL A 206 15.18 1.53 16.84
CA VAL A 206 13.95 0.76 17.12
C VAL A 206 14.20 -0.50 17.94
N GLU A 207 15.34 -1.14 17.76
CA GLU A 207 15.71 -2.37 18.43
C GLU A 207 16.07 -2.17 19.92
N ASN A 208 16.52 -0.96 20.32
CA ASN A 208 17.08 -0.73 21.65
C ASN A 208 16.38 0.41 22.43
N ASN A 209 15.38 1.07 21.84
CA ASN A 209 14.75 2.23 22.43
C ASN A 209 13.35 1.95 23.01
N PRO A 210 13.23 1.61 24.29
CA PRO A 210 11.93 1.34 24.93
C PRO A 210 11.04 2.58 25.03
N ALA A 211 11.57 3.80 24.80
CA ALA A 211 10.78 5.02 24.82
C ALA A 211 9.79 5.09 23.65
N LEU A 212 10.00 4.31 22.58
CA LEU A 212 9.08 4.23 21.44
C LEU A 212 7.68 3.74 21.80
N MET A 213 7.56 3.00 22.90
CA MET A 213 6.30 2.47 23.42
C MET A 213 5.55 3.45 24.34
N LYS A 214 6.18 4.56 24.70
CA LYS A 214 5.57 5.53 25.63
C LYS A 214 4.66 6.51 24.88
N PRO A 215 3.53 6.94 25.50
CA PRO A 215 2.72 8.03 24.97
C PRO A 215 3.55 9.27 24.67
N ASN A 216 3.25 9.93 23.56
CA ASN A 216 3.90 11.15 23.11
C ASN A 216 2.85 12.22 22.82
N ASP A 217 2.87 13.32 23.55
CA ASP A 217 1.89 14.40 23.44
C ASP A 217 1.92 15.07 22.05
N PHE A 218 3.10 15.16 21.42
CA PHE A 218 3.26 15.70 20.07
C PHE A 218 2.56 14.84 19.00
N LEU A 219 2.34 13.55 19.28
CA LEU A 219 1.61 12.61 18.44
C LEU A 219 0.16 12.37 18.91
N GLY A 220 -0.38 13.33 19.68
CA GLY A 220 -1.76 13.23 20.19
C GLY A 220 -1.95 12.12 21.22
N GLY A 221 -0.92 11.81 22.00
CA GLY A 221 -0.94 10.77 23.04
C GLY A 221 -0.64 9.35 22.55
N LYS A 222 -0.52 9.12 21.25
CA LYS A 222 -0.03 7.84 20.72
C LYS A 222 1.48 7.71 20.94
N SER A 223 1.96 6.49 21.08
CA SER A 223 3.40 6.24 21.06
C SER A 223 3.97 6.39 19.64
N ILE A 224 5.30 6.53 19.53
CA ILE A 224 5.98 6.55 18.23
C ILE A 224 5.73 5.23 17.49
N ALA A 225 5.86 4.09 18.18
CA ALA A 225 5.66 2.77 17.59
C ALA A 225 4.23 2.59 17.04
N GLU A 226 3.19 2.98 17.80
CA GLU A 226 1.80 2.95 17.31
C GLU A 226 1.57 3.85 16.10
N THR A 227 2.18 5.06 16.12
CA THR A 227 2.07 6.01 14.98
C THR A 227 2.74 5.45 13.73
N LEU A 228 3.91 4.84 13.88
CA LEU A 228 4.66 4.21 12.78
C LEU A 228 3.93 2.99 12.22
N LEU A 229 3.16 2.26 13.05
CA LEU A 229 2.41 1.09 12.61
C LEU A 229 1.08 1.45 11.91
N THR A 230 0.69 2.72 11.87
CA THR A 230 -0.52 3.14 11.14
C THR A 230 -0.48 2.62 9.70
N PRO A 231 -1.54 1.92 9.23
CA PRO A 231 -1.53 1.32 7.89
C PRO A 231 -1.45 2.35 6.77
N THR A 232 -0.86 1.93 5.67
CA THR A 232 -0.91 2.64 4.39
C THR A 232 -2.35 2.81 3.93
N LYS A 233 -2.71 4.01 3.51
CA LYS A 233 -4.04 4.31 3.00
C LYS A 233 -4.24 3.71 1.60
N ILE A 234 -5.42 3.13 1.38
CA ILE A 234 -5.84 2.60 0.08
C ILE A 234 -6.74 3.63 -0.59
N TYR A 235 -6.33 4.13 -1.76
CA TYR A 235 -7.00 5.20 -2.50
C TYR A 235 -7.92 4.71 -3.63
N VAL A 236 -7.99 3.40 -3.84
CA VAL A 236 -8.64 2.78 -5.01
C VAL A 236 -10.06 3.29 -5.23
N ARG A 237 -10.92 3.27 -4.20
CA ARG A 237 -12.32 3.67 -4.36
C ARG A 237 -12.48 5.14 -4.71
N SER A 238 -11.70 5.99 -4.07
CA SER A 238 -11.73 7.44 -4.28
C SER A 238 -11.27 7.80 -5.69
N ILE A 239 -10.21 7.14 -6.16
CA ILE A 239 -9.67 7.35 -7.51
C ILE A 239 -10.63 6.79 -8.56
N LEU A 240 -11.23 5.61 -8.39
CA LEU A 240 -12.22 5.09 -9.32
C LEU A 240 -13.43 6.05 -9.45
N ALA A 241 -13.93 6.58 -8.34
CA ALA A 241 -15.02 7.58 -8.37
C ALA A 241 -14.61 8.88 -9.09
N LEU A 242 -13.35 9.31 -8.92
CA LEU A 242 -12.79 10.46 -9.62
C LEU A 242 -12.73 10.23 -11.14
N LEU A 243 -12.21 9.07 -11.56
CA LEU A 243 -12.03 8.70 -12.98
C LEU A 243 -13.35 8.61 -13.77
N GLU A 244 -14.48 8.40 -13.09
CA GLU A 244 -15.79 8.37 -13.73
C GLU A 244 -16.26 9.76 -14.20
N GLN A 245 -15.72 10.84 -13.61
CA GLN A 245 -16.32 12.17 -13.75
C GLN A 245 -15.31 13.28 -14.09
N VAL A 246 -14.02 13.03 -13.96
CA VAL A 246 -12.94 14.00 -14.13
C VAL A 246 -11.91 13.46 -15.10
N ASP A 247 -11.38 14.33 -15.97
CA ASP A 247 -10.29 14.00 -16.89
C ASP A 247 -8.95 14.00 -16.15
N VAL A 248 -8.64 12.88 -15.49
CA VAL A 248 -7.37 12.73 -14.78
C VAL A 248 -6.25 12.46 -15.78
N LYS A 249 -5.19 13.27 -15.75
CA LYS A 249 -4.09 13.22 -16.70
C LYS A 249 -2.82 12.58 -16.15
N GLY A 250 -2.75 12.40 -14.84
CA GLY A 250 -1.63 11.73 -14.17
C GLY A 250 -1.98 11.39 -12.73
N ILE A 251 -1.45 10.29 -12.25
CA ILE A 251 -1.58 9.85 -10.86
C ILE A 251 -0.21 9.38 -10.40
N SER A 252 0.21 9.76 -9.19
CA SER A 252 1.46 9.29 -8.60
C SER A 252 1.20 8.79 -7.17
N HIS A 253 1.53 7.53 -6.91
CA HIS A 253 1.61 6.98 -5.57
C HIS A 253 2.94 7.39 -4.94
N ILE A 254 2.92 8.12 -3.83
CA ILE A 254 4.14 8.64 -3.19
C ILE A 254 4.70 7.59 -2.22
N THR A 255 5.68 6.84 -2.71
CA THR A 255 6.35 5.74 -2.03
C THR A 255 7.82 6.05 -1.72
N GLY A 256 8.70 5.05 -1.70
CA GLY A 256 10.14 5.25 -1.58
C GLY A 256 10.68 6.16 -2.68
N GLY A 257 11.61 7.05 -2.34
CA GLY A 257 12.06 8.13 -3.22
C GLY A 257 11.21 9.41 -3.14
N GLY A 258 10.08 9.39 -2.38
CA GLY A 258 9.27 10.56 -2.07
C GLY A 258 8.77 11.32 -3.30
N PHE A 259 8.69 12.64 -3.18
CA PHE A 259 8.21 13.51 -4.25
C PHE A 259 9.10 13.50 -5.48
N TYR A 260 10.42 13.49 -5.28
CA TYR A 260 11.39 13.63 -6.36
C TYR A 260 11.48 12.44 -7.31
N GLU A 261 11.09 11.24 -6.87
CA GLU A 261 11.13 10.06 -7.71
C GLU A 261 9.74 9.57 -8.16
N ASN A 262 8.67 9.88 -7.41
CA ASN A 262 7.35 9.36 -7.75
C ASN A 262 6.53 10.33 -8.62
N ILE A 263 6.50 11.63 -8.32
CA ILE A 263 5.79 12.62 -9.16
C ILE A 263 6.30 12.60 -10.60
N PRO A 264 7.63 12.58 -10.87
CA PRO A 264 8.16 12.55 -12.23
C PRO A 264 7.65 11.40 -13.11
N ARG A 265 7.23 10.27 -12.53
CA ARG A 265 6.73 9.12 -13.29
C ARG A 265 5.45 9.43 -14.06
N SER A 266 4.63 10.34 -13.53
CA SER A 266 3.39 10.77 -14.18
C SER A 266 3.53 12.02 -15.04
N ILE A 267 4.69 12.70 -15.03
CA ILE A 267 4.91 13.96 -15.75
C ILE A 267 5.61 13.68 -17.10
N PRO A 268 5.06 14.11 -18.25
CA PRO A 268 5.73 13.96 -19.55
C PRO A 268 6.94 14.89 -19.68
N ASP A 269 7.77 14.62 -20.70
CA ASP A 269 8.94 15.47 -21.00
C ASP A 269 8.49 16.87 -21.42
N GLY A 270 9.26 17.89 -21.01
CA GLY A 270 8.97 19.29 -21.28
C GLY A 270 7.97 19.94 -20.31
N LEU A 271 7.42 19.18 -19.37
CA LEU A 271 6.56 19.68 -18.31
C LEU A 271 7.17 19.43 -16.93
N CYS A 272 6.78 20.29 -15.98
CA CYS A 272 7.22 20.27 -14.59
C CYS A 272 6.01 20.41 -13.65
N ALA A 273 5.93 19.59 -12.64
CA ALA A 273 5.05 19.80 -11.50
C ALA A 273 5.72 20.79 -10.54
N GLU A 274 5.25 22.02 -10.51
CA GLU A 274 5.69 23.05 -9.58
C GLU A 274 4.85 22.95 -8.30
N ILE A 275 5.47 22.44 -7.23
CA ILE A 275 4.83 22.15 -5.95
C ILE A 275 5.13 23.26 -4.95
N ASP A 276 4.10 23.82 -4.35
CA ASP A 276 4.20 24.75 -3.21
C ASP A 276 4.37 23.95 -1.91
N ARG A 277 5.58 23.96 -1.35
CA ARG A 277 5.86 23.27 -0.08
C ARG A 277 5.03 23.79 1.09
N SER A 278 4.64 25.06 1.06
CA SER A 278 3.84 25.65 2.13
C SER A 278 2.41 25.14 2.15
N ALA A 279 1.92 24.63 1.02
CA ALA A 279 0.61 23.98 0.90
C ALA A 279 0.60 22.55 1.47
N ILE A 280 1.76 21.91 1.65
CA ILE A 280 1.83 20.52 2.09
C ILE A 280 1.56 20.42 3.61
N ARG A 281 0.56 19.63 3.96
CA ARG A 281 0.15 19.38 5.35
C ARG A 281 1.01 18.28 5.97
N ILE A 282 2.23 18.66 6.40
CA ILE A 282 3.21 17.73 6.97
C ILE A 282 2.71 17.19 8.30
N LEU A 283 2.61 15.85 8.42
CA LEU A 283 2.17 15.21 9.66
C LEU A 283 3.27 15.28 10.75
N PRO A 284 2.89 15.36 12.05
CA PRO A 284 3.84 15.50 13.16
C PRO A 284 4.95 14.45 13.19
N ILE A 285 4.66 13.22 12.78
CA ILE A 285 5.65 12.13 12.74
C ILE A 285 6.85 12.46 11.85
N PHE A 286 6.66 13.17 10.71
CA PHE A 286 7.75 13.55 9.84
C PHE A 286 8.63 14.63 10.43
N GLN A 287 8.04 15.57 11.20
CA GLN A 287 8.82 16.57 11.93
C GLN A 287 9.68 15.87 13.00
N LEU A 288 9.10 14.92 13.73
CA LEU A 288 9.83 14.16 14.75
C LEU A 288 10.98 13.33 14.13
N ILE A 289 10.77 12.70 12.98
CA ILE A 289 11.82 11.97 12.25
C ILE A 289 12.94 12.92 11.84
N ALA A 290 12.60 14.08 11.25
CA ALA A 290 13.57 15.07 10.78
C ALA A 290 14.42 15.63 11.92
N GLU A 291 13.78 16.02 13.03
CA GLU A 291 14.46 16.59 14.20
C GLU A 291 15.35 15.56 14.89
N THR A 292 14.83 14.36 15.17
CA THR A 292 15.57 13.30 15.85
C THR A 292 16.77 12.83 15.02
N GLY A 293 16.59 12.68 13.71
CA GLY A 293 17.63 12.23 12.79
C GLY A 293 18.53 13.38 12.27
N SER A 294 18.22 14.64 12.57
CA SER A 294 18.86 15.82 11.97
C SER A 294 18.89 15.73 10.45
N ILE A 295 17.75 15.32 9.83
CA ILE A 295 17.66 15.03 8.41
C ILE A 295 17.32 16.31 7.65
N PRO A 296 18.10 16.69 6.62
CA PRO A 296 17.79 17.84 5.80
C PRO A 296 16.40 17.72 5.13
N GLN A 297 15.71 18.85 4.97
CA GLN A 297 14.38 18.89 4.39
C GLN A 297 14.31 18.20 3.01
N ARG A 298 15.32 18.44 2.15
CA ARG A 298 15.36 17.79 0.83
C ARG A 298 15.36 16.26 0.94
N ASP A 299 16.13 15.71 1.88
CA ASP A 299 16.24 14.27 2.06
C ASP A 299 14.94 13.69 2.63
N MET A 300 14.23 14.45 3.47
CA MET A 300 12.89 14.09 3.93
C MET A 300 11.92 13.94 2.76
N PHE A 301 11.87 14.92 1.84
CA PHE A 301 11.02 14.87 0.64
C PHE A 301 11.50 13.87 -0.41
N ASN A 302 12.75 13.42 -0.34
CA ASN A 302 13.31 12.37 -1.20
C ASN A 302 13.15 10.95 -0.62
N THR A 303 12.71 10.83 0.64
CA THR A 303 12.58 9.53 1.32
C THR A 303 11.12 9.22 1.65
N PHE A 304 10.36 10.23 2.08
CA PHE A 304 9.03 10.06 2.67
C PHE A 304 7.93 10.76 1.85
N ASN A 305 6.70 10.36 2.10
CA ASN A 305 5.50 10.97 1.50
C ASN A 305 5.14 12.34 2.11
N MET A 306 5.74 12.74 3.21
CA MET A 306 5.57 14.02 3.91
C MET A 306 4.12 14.43 4.22
N GLY A 307 3.19 13.48 4.25
CA GLY A 307 1.76 13.73 4.46
C GLY A 307 0.92 13.65 3.18
N VAL A 308 1.52 13.36 2.02
CA VAL A 308 0.83 13.18 0.73
C VAL A 308 1.07 11.76 0.25
N GLY A 309 0.06 10.91 0.34
CA GLY A 309 0.21 9.51 -0.08
C GLY A 309 -0.02 9.30 -1.58
N MET A 310 -0.82 10.17 -2.20
CA MET A 310 -1.08 10.13 -3.64
C MET A 310 -1.25 11.54 -4.19
N SER A 311 -0.86 11.78 -5.43
CA SER A 311 -1.19 13.01 -6.14
C SER A 311 -1.88 12.71 -7.46
N VAL A 312 -2.79 13.60 -7.87
CA VAL A 312 -3.50 13.53 -9.16
C VAL A 312 -3.35 14.84 -9.91
N VAL A 313 -3.24 14.77 -11.24
CA VAL A 313 -3.19 15.94 -12.12
C VAL A 313 -4.49 16.02 -12.91
N VAL A 314 -5.15 17.18 -12.83
CA VAL A 314 -6.45 17.44 -13.47
C VAL A 314 -6.45 18.80 -14.17
N PRO A 315 -7.29 19.03 -15.20
CA PRO A 315 -7.48 20.37 -15.76
C PRO A 315 -7.91 21.37 -14.69
N ALA A 316 -7.40 22.61 -14.73
CA ALA A 316 -7.76 23.65 -13.78
C ALA A 316 -9.29 23.87 -13.69
N SER A 317 -9.99 23.75 -14.83
CA SER A 317 -11.46 23.88 -14.89
C SER A 317 -12.23 22.76 -14.18
N GLN A 318 -11.55 21.66 -13.83
CA GLN A 318 -12.16 20.51 -13.14
C GLN A 318 -11.62 20.32 -11.72
N ALA A 319 -10.70 21.17 -11.24
CA ALA A 319 -10.06 21.02 -9.95
C ALA A 319 -11.05 21.08 -8.77
N GLU A 320 -12.01 22.03 -8.80
CA GLU A 320 -13.04 22.14 -7.76
C GLU A 320 -13.92 20.89 -7.71
N LYS A 321 -14.40 20.42 -8.88
CA LYS A 321 -15.16 19.17 -8.99
C LYS A 321 -14.38 17.96 -8.49
N ALA A 322 -13.08 17.88 -8.79
CA ALA A 322 -12.22 16.81 -8.32
C ALA A 322 -12.12 16.81 -6.79
N LEU A 323 -11.94 17.97 -6.17
CA LEU A 323 -11.90 18.11 -4.70
C LEU A 323 -13.23 17.72 -4.06
N GLU A 324 -14.38 18.14 -4.65
CA GLU A 324 -15.70 17.73 -4.16
C GLU A 324 -15.90 16.22 -4.17
N ILE A 325 -15.53 15.54 -5.28
CA ILE A 325 -15.66 14.10 -5.41
C ILE A 325 -14.75 13.40 -4.38
N LEU A 326 -13.48 13.79 -4.28
CA LEU A 326 -12.55 13.19 -3.35
C LEU A 326 -12.99 13.38 -1.89
N THR A 327 -13.45 14.58 -1.53
CA THR A 327 -13.99 14.87 -0.20
C THR A 327 -15.24 14.03 0.10
N ALA A 328 -16.14 13.85 -0.86
CA ALA A 328 -17.32 13.00 -0.72
C ALA A 328 -16.97 11.51 -0.50
N GLN A 329 -15.79 11.06 -0.99
CA GLN A 329 -15.24 9.74 -0.72
C GLN A 329 -14.46 9.65 0.62
N GLY A 330 -14.40 10.75 1.38
CA GLY A 330 -13.70 10.79 2.67
C GLY A 330 -12.21 11.10 2.58
N GLU A 331 -11.74 11.60 1.43
CA GLU A 331 -10.35 12.04 1.29
C GLU A 331 -10.15 13.44 1.86
N ASP A 332 -9.04 13.65 2.56
CA ASP A 332 -8.48 14.98 2.78
C ASP A 332 -7.64 15.34 1.56
N ALA A 333 -8.29 16.00 0.59
CA ALA A 333 -7.68 16.36 -0.68
C ALA A 333 -7.56 17.88 -0.81
N TYR A 334 -6.44 18.35 -1.37
CA TYR A 334 -6.15 19.78 -1.50
C TYR A 334 -5.12 20.04 -2.61
N VAL A 335 -5.16 21.27 -3.18
CA VAL A 335 -4.21 21.69 -4.22
C VAL A 335 -2.83 21.89 -3.60
N ILE A 336 -1.80 21.36 -4.25
CA ILE A 336 -0.40 21.52 -3.84
C ILE A 336 0.49 22.17 -4.91
N GLY A 337 -0.01 22.38 -6.12
CA GLY A 337 0.81 22.94 -7.18
C GLY A 337 0.11 22.95 -8.54
N THR A 338 0.89 23.28 -9.55
CA THR A 338 0.44 23.37 -10.93
C THR A 338 1.50 22.81 -11.89
N ILE A 339 1.04 22.40 -13.07
CA ILE A 339 1.92 22.00 -14.17
C ILE A 339 2.38 23.25 -14.91
N VAL A 340 3.67 23.34 -15.14
CA VAL A 340 4.32 24.43 -15.90
C VAL A 340 5.22 23.84 -16.98
N GLN A 341 5.71 24.67 -17.90
CA GLN A 341 6.81 24.27 -18.79
C GLN A 341 8.11 24.18 -18.01
N GLY A 342 8.90 23.14 -18.22
CA GLY A 342 10.18 22.95 -17.54
C GLY A 342 10.92 21.73 -18.02
N GLU A 343 12.24 21.73 -17.81
CA GLU A 343 13.10 20.57 -18.08
C GLU A 343 13.12 19.59 -16.91
N GLU A 344 13.05 20.09 -15.68
CA GLU A 344 12.88 19.28 -14.48
C GLU A 344 11.42 18.84 -14.35
N LYS A 345 11.17 17.58 -14.03
CA LYS A 345 9.80 17.06 -13.92
C LYS A 345 9.08 17.44 -12.63
N VAL A 346 9.82 17.81 -11.58
CA VAL A 346 9.26 18.30 -10.31
C VAL A 346 10.17 19.32 -9.66
N ILE A 347 9.59 20.41 -9.19
CA ILE A 347 10.26 21.44 -8.39
C ILE A 347 9.41 21.72 -7.15
N LEU A 348 10.04 21.74 -5.96
CA LEU A 348 9.43 22.14 -4.70
C LEU A 348 9.92 23.56 -4.36
N LYS A 349 8.98 24.51 -4.33
CA LYS A 349 9.23 25.94 -3.98
C LYS A 349 8.90 26.24 -2.53
#